data_fb1340bcc431463d14ca64939d54df9c
#
_entry.id   fb1340bcc431463d14ca64939d54df9c
#
_cell.length_a   1.000
_cell.length_b   1.000
_cell.length_c   1.000
_cell.angle_alpha   90.00
_cell.angle_beta   90.00
_cell.angle_gamma   90.00
#
_symmetry.space_group_name_H-M   'P 1'
#
loop_
_entity.id
_entity.type
_entity.pdbx_description
1 polymer ?
#
loop_
_entity_poly.entity_id
_entity_poly.type
_entity_poly.pdbx_seq_one_letter_code
_entity_poly.pdbx_strand_id
1 'polypeptide(L)'
;MTDESEQDPLNLGLLLYIPYRAMESRVFAGLAEAGYDDFTPAQGRVFQRIAPGGSRLTDLAEQAQITKQSAGFLVDQLERAGYVERVPDPTDARARLVRIAPRGATAVPIAAGIVAEVEREWIGHLGRQRVAQLRQTLTRLREFTDPYR
;
A
#
# COMPACT_ATOMS: atom_id res chain seq x y z
N MET A 1 25.29 -28.82 -25.64
CA MET A 1 25.78 -29.13 -24.31
C MET A 1 25.47 -27.95 -23.43
N THR A 2 24.36 -28.03 -22.80
CA THR A 2 23.72 -26.98 -22.02
C THR A 2 24.14 -27.17 -20.58
N ASP A 3 25.02 -26.31 -20.12
CA ASP A 3 25.20 -26.05 -18.70
C ASP A 3 24.20 -24.97 -18.32
N GLU A 4 22.93 -25.38 -18.24
CA GLU A 4 21.98 -24.66 -17.49
C GLU A 4 22.17 -25.10 -16.04
N SER A 5 22.95 -24.30 -15.30
CA SER A 5 22.83 -24.32 -13.85
C SER A 5 21.35 -24.15 -13.53
N GLU A 6 20.68 -25.24 -13.21
CA GLU A 6 19.36 -25.24 -12.59
C GLU A 6 19.46 -24.46 -11.28
N GLN A 7 19.38 -23.13 -11.37
CA GLN A 7 19.05 -22.34 -10.21
C GLN A 7 17.61 -22.71 -9.89
N ASP A 8 17.41 -23.29 -8.72
CA ASP A 8 16.06 -23.51 -8.20
C ASP A 8 15.25 -22.22 -8.39
N PRO A 9 14.14 -22.26 -9.13
CA PRO A 9 13.39 -21.05 -9.38
C PRO A 9 12.85 -20.50 -8.06
N LEU A 10 12.90 -19.18 -7.89
CA LEU A 10 12.29 -18.52 -6.76
C LEU A 10 10.78 -18.83 -6.72
N ASN A 11 10.24 -19.04 -5.53
CA ASN A 11 8.80 -19.24 -5.40
C ASN A 11 8.02 -17.99 -5.78
N LEU A 12 6.74 -18.13 -6.12
CA LEU A 12 5.88 -17.04 -6.55
C LEU A 12 5.77 -15.94 -5.48
N GLY A 13 5.79 -16.29 -4.20
CA GLY A 13 5.74 -15.32 -3.12
C GLY A 13 6.92 -14.34 -3.17
N LEU A 14 8.14 -14.85 -3.35
CA LEU A 14 9.31 -14.01 -3.52
C LEU A 14 9.27 -13.19 -4.81
N LEU A 15 8.82 -13.80 -5.91
CA LEU A 15 8.68 -13.09 -7.19
C LEU A 15 7.67 -11.94 -7.12
N LEU A 16 6.65 -12.04 -6.29
CA LEU A 16 5.71 -10.96 -6.00
C LEU A 16 6.30 -9.92 -5.05
N TYR A 17 6.97 -10.39 -4.00
CA TYR A 17 7.50 -9.55 -2.94
C TYR A 17 8.64 -8.63 -3.42
N ILE A 18 9.58 -9.16 -4.21
CA ILE A 18 10.75 -8.38 -4.66
C ILE A 18 10.34 -7.13 -5.45
N PRO A 19 9.51 -7.22 -6.51
CA PRO A 19 9.06 -6.01 -7.22
C PRO A 19 8.15 -5.12 -6.37
N TYR A 20 7.33 -5.69 -5.49
CA TYR A 20 6.55 -4.90 -4.55
C TYR A 20 7.45 -4.05 -3.64
N ARG A 21 8.50 -4.64 -3.07
CA ARG A 21 9.47 -3.92 -2.22
C ARG A 21 10.22 -2.83 -2.98
N ALA A 22 10.59 -3.11 -4.23
CA ALA A 22 11.25 -2.12 -5.07
C ALA A 22 10.35 -0.89 -5.32
N MET A 23 9.09 -1.11 -5.63
CA MET A 23 8.10 -0.03 -5.79
C MET A 23 7.88 0.72 -4.48
N GLU A 24 7.67 0.02 -3.38
CA GLU A 24 7.47 0.61 -2.05
C GLU A 24 8.64 1.53 -1.68
N SER A 25 9.87 1.07 -1.87
CA SER A 25 11.07 1.87 -1.59
C SER A 25 11.12 3.15 -2.43
N ARG A 26 10.75 3.08 -3.70
CA ARG A 26 10.68 4.25 -4.59
C ARG A 26 9.63 5.25 -4.11
N VAL A 27 8.46 4.77 -3.71
CA VAL A 27 7.37 5.63 -3.21
C VAL A 27 7.81 6.39 -1.98
N PHE A 28 8.38 5.71 -0.99
CA PHE A 28 8.79 6.36 0.27
C PHE A 28 10.00 7.27 0.09
N ALA A 29 10.95 6.94 -0.77
CA ALA A 29 12.05 7.85 -1.11
C ALA A 29 11.54 9.13 -1.77
N GLY A 30 10.60 9.02 -2.71
CA GLY A 30 10.01 10.17 -3.38
C GLY A 30 9.13 11.01 -2.46
N LEU A 31 8.39 10.39 -1.55
CA LEU A 31 7.63 11.10 -0.53
C LEU A 31 8.55 11.88 0.41
N ALA A 32 9.67 11.29 0.84
CA ALA A 32 10.65 11.97 1.68
C ALA A 32 11.22 13.21 0.98
N GLU A 33 11.58 13.10 -0.30
CA GLU A 33 12.05 14.24 -1.09
C GLU A 33 11.00 15.34 -1.22
N ALA A 34 9.72 14.99 -1.22
CA ALA A 34 8.61 15.95 -1.30
C ALA A 34 8.22 16.54 0.06
N GLY A 35 8.93 16.21 1.14
CA GLY A 35 8.68 16.75 2.48
C GLY A 35 7.87 15.82 3.41
N TYR A 36 7.59 14.58 3.00
CA TYR A 36 6.88 13.57 3.79
C TYR A 36 7.86 12.50 4.29
N ASP A 37 8.87 12.91 5.03
CA ASP A 37 9.97 12.06 5.50
C ASP A 37 9.66 11.31 6.80
N ASP A 38 8.54 11.63 7.43
CA ASP A 38 8.03 10.99 8.64
C ASP A 38 6.93 9.94 8.36
N PHE A 39 6.77 9.53 7.10
CA PHE A 39 5.79 8.55 6.67
C PHE A 39 6.50 7.23 6.35
N THR A 40 6.30 6.20 7.19
CA THR A 40 6.99 4.92 7.09
C THR A 40 6.23 3.90 6.24
N PRO A 41 6.90 2.86 5.69
CA PRO A 41 6.21 1.77 4.99
C PRO A 41 5.14 1.06 5.83
N ALA A 42 5.40 0.82 7.11
CA ALA A 42 4.41 0.21 8.01
C ALA A 42 3.15 1.06 8.15
N GLN A 43 3.32 2.37 8.32
CA GLN A 43 2.20 3.32 8.32
C GLN A 43 1.47 3.35 6.98
N GLY A 44 2.20 3.28 5.87
CA GLY A 44 1.64 3.28 4.53
C GLY A 44 0.74 2.08 4.25
N ARG A 45 1.08 0.92 4.79
CA ARG A 45 0.25 -0.29 4.63
C ARG A 45 -1.12 -0.17 5.31
N VAL A 46 -1.21 0.56 6.39
CA VAL A 46 -2.48 0.90 7.04
C VAL A 46 -3.18 2.02 6.29
N PHE A 47 -2.47 3.08 5.98
CA PHE A 47 -3.00 4.28 5.33
C PHE A 47 -3.69 3.97 3.99
N GLN A 48 -3.08 3.12 3.15
CA GLN A 48 -3.64 2.77 1.84
C GLN A 48 -4.93 1.95 1.90
N ARG A 49 -5.30 1.42 3.07
CA ARG A 49 -6.55 0.66 3.26
C ARG A 49 -7.70 1.52 3.76
N ILE A 50 -7.46 2.80 4.06
CA ILE A 50 -8.52 3.71 4.53
C ILE A 50 -9.52 3.93 3.40
N ALA A 51 -10.79 3.64 3.67
CA ALA A 51 -11.89 3.88 2.73
C ALA A 51 -12.15 5.38 2.56
N PRO A 52 -12.75 5.81 1.42
CA PRO A 52 -13.02 7.23 1.17
C PRO A 52 -13.84 7.92 2.26
N GLY A 53 -14.78 7.20 2.90
CA GLY A 53 -15.60 7.71 4.00
C GLY A 53 -14.98 7.54 5.39
N GLY A 54 -13.78 6.97 5.45
CA GLY A 54 -13.13 6.57 6.70
C GLY A 54 -13.33 5.08 7.01
N SER A 55 -12.51 4.55 7.89
CA SER A 55 -12.51 3.14 8.28
C SER A 55 -12.43 3.01 9.80
N ARG A 56 -13.04 1.97 10.34
CA ARG A 56 -12.83 1.61 11.74
C ARG A 56 -11.46 0.99 11.93
N LEU A 57 -10.88 1.18 13.12
CA LEU A 57 -9.55 0.65 13.43
C LEU A 57 -9.51 -0.89 13.30
N THR A 58 -10.55 -1.59 13.72
CA THR A 58 -10.66 -3.04 13.58
C THR A 58 -10.59 -3.49 12.13
N ASP A 59 -11.26 -2.78 11.23
CA ASP A 59 -11.25 -3.08 9.79
C ASP A 59 -9.86 -2.84 9.19
N LEU A 60 -9.20 -1.75 9.58
CA LEU A 60 -7.84 -1.46 9.13
C LEU A 60 -6.84 -2.53 9.59
N ALA A 61 -6.95 -3.00 10.84
CA ALA A 61 -6.10 -4.06 11.37
C ALA A 61 -6.28 -5.36 10.57
N GLU A 62 -7.52 -5.76 10.30
CA GLU A 62 -7.82 -6.95 9.50
C GLU A 62 -7.29 -6.82 8.06
N GLN A 63 -7.56 -5.71 7.41
CA GLN A 63 -7.16 -5.47 6.02
C GLN A 63 -5.64 -5.36 5.86
N ALA A 64 -4.95 -4.78 6.84
CA ALA A 64 -3.49 -4.69 6.86
C ALA A 64 -2.82 -5.97 7.39
N GLN A 65 -3.61 -6.95 7.87
CA GLN A 65 -3.12 -8.22 8.43
C GLN A 65 -2.16 -8.02 9.61
N ILE A 66 -2.54 -7.12 10.52
CA ILE A 66 -1.82 -6.84 11.77
C ILE A 66 -2.78 -6.87 12.96
N THR A 67 -2.23 -6.87 14.17
CA THR A 67 -3.05 -6.82 15.40
C THR A 67 -3.73 -5.46 15.52
N LYS A 68 -4.86 -5.42 16.23
CA LYS A 68 -5.55 -4.15 16.54
C LYS A 68 -4.64 -3.20 17.33
N GLN A 69 -3.83 -3.72 18.24
CA GLN A 69 -2.87 -2.94 19.01
C GLN A 69 -1.81 -2.29 18.09
N SER A 70 -1.24 -3.06 17.17
CA SER A 70 -0.28 -2.53 16.19
C SER A 70 -0.91 -1.48 15.27
N ALA A 71 -2.13 -1.74 14.79
CA ALA A 71 -2.87 -0.78 13.98
C ALA A 71 -3.13 0.51 14.76
N GLY A 72 -3.55 0.43 16.02
CA GLY A 72 -3.76 1.57 16.90
C GLY A 72 -2.50 2.42 17.08
N PHE A 73 -1.36 1.77 17.30
CA PHE A 73 -0.07 2.44 17.42
C PHE A 73 0.30 3.20 16.13
N LEU A 74 0.17 2.56 14.98
CA LEU A 74 0.46 3.18 13.69
C LEU A 74 -0.48 4.34 13.36
N VAL A 75 -1.78 4.18 13.66
CA VAL A 75 -2.78 5.24 13.47
C VAL A 75 -2.49 6.43 14.40
N ASP A 76 -2.09 6.18 15.66
CA ASP A 76 -1.68 7.26 16.58
C ASP A 76 -0.52 8.06 16.02
N GLN A 77 0.47 7.40 15.44
CA GLN A 77 1.61 8.06 14.79
C GLN A 77 1.16 8.89 13.56
N LEU A 78 0.31 8.31 12.72
CA LEU A 78 -0.24 9.00 11.54
C LEU A 78 -1.08 10.21 11.92
N GLU A 79 -1.84 10.12 13.00
CA GLU A 79 -2.66 11.23 13.50
C GLU A 79 -1.78 12.37 14.04
N ARG A 80 -0.76 12.05 14.84
CA ARG A 80 0.20 13.06 15.35
C ARG A 80 0.94 13.78 14.23
N ALA A 81 1.25 13.07 13.15
CA ALA A 81 1.93 13.63 11.99
C ALA A 81 0.98 14.37 11.03
N GLY A 82 -0.34 14.34 11.27
CA GLY A 82 -1.35 15.04 10.47
C GLY A 82 -1.78 14.32 9.20
N TYR A 83 -1.43 13.05 9.01
CA TYR A 83 -1.82 12.28 7.84
C TYR A 83 -3.24 11.75 7.92
N VAL A 84 -3.70 11.45 9.11
CA VAL A 84 -5.05 10.97 9.38
C VAL A 84 -5.66 11.73 10.54
N GLU A 85 -6.98 11.62 10.66
CA GLU A 85 -7.72 12.13 11.81
C GLU A 85 -8.80 11.13 12.22
N ARG A 86 -9.13 11.12 13.51
CA ARG A 86 -10.26 10.34 14.04
C ARG A 86 -11.46 11.23 14.17
N VAL A 87 -12.59 10.76 13.64
CA VAL A 87 -13.88 11.47 13.70
C VAL A 87 -14.96 10.53 14.22
N PRO A 88 -16.05 11.07 14.80
CA PRO A 88 -17.18 10.23 15.21
C PRO A 88 -17.74 9.45 14.02
N ASP A 89 -18.11 8.18 14.25
CA ASP A 89 -18.84 7.40 13.25
C ASP A 89 -20.30 7.88 13.22
N PRO A 90 -20.81 8.34 12.08
CA PRO A 90 -22.19 8.83 11.98
C PRO A 90 -23.24 7.74 12.24
N THR A 91 -22.87 6.46 12.14
CA THR A 91 -23.77 5.33 12.35
C THR A 91 -23.69 4.74 13.76
N ASP A 92 -22.68 5.12 14.55
CA ASP A 92 -22.47 4.61 15.92
C ASP A 92 -21.75 5.66 16.77
N ALA A 93 -22.47 6.28 17.67
CA ALA A 93 -21.95 7.34 18.55
C ALA A 93 -20.79 6.89 19.46
N ARG A 94 -20.61 5.58 19.66
CA ARG A 94 -19.53 5.01 20.48
C ARG A 94 -18.25 4.72 19.70
N ALA A 95 -18.32 4.75 18.39
CA ALA A 95 -17.22 4.40 17.50
C ALA A 95 -16.62 5.64 16.85
N ARG A 96 -15.38 5.50 16.42
CA ARG A 96 -14.66 6.51 15.63
C ARG A 96 -14.22 5.93 14.30
N LEU A 97 -14.17 6.78 13.29
CA LEU A 97 -13.58 6.48 11.99
C LEU A 97 -12.21 7.14 11.87
N VAL A 98 -11.28 6.41 11.30
CA VAL A 98 -9.99 6.95 10.84
C VAL A 98 -10.18 7.38 9.38
N ARG A 99 -9.92 8.62 9.09
CA ARG A 99 -10.00 9.16 7.73
C ARG A 99 -8.74 9.94 7.36
N ILE A 100 -8.53 10.11 6.08
CA ILE A 100 -7.38 10.84 5.55
C ILE A 100 -7.56 12.33 5.89
N ALA A 101 -6.56 12.90 6.57
CA ALA A 101 -6.48 14.31 6.90
C ALA A 101 -5.81 15.11 5.75
N PRO A 102 -5.85 16.47 5.79
CA PRO A 102 -5.32 17.30 4.69
C PRO A 102 -3.89 16.97 4.25
N ARG A 103 -2.97 16.74 5.19
CA ARG A 103 -1.59 16.37 4.85
C ARG A 103 -1.52 15.02 4.13
N GLY A 104 -2.30 14.06 4.56
CA GLY A 104 -2.40 12.76 3.88
C GLY A 104 -2.99 12.91 2.48
N ALA A 105 -4.01 13.73 2.35
CA ALA A 105 -4.66 13.99 1.06
C ALA A 105 -3.71 14.63 0.04
N THR A 106 -2.76 15.47 0.47
CA THR A 106 -1.74 16.05 -0.42
C THR A 106 -0.64 15.04 -0.77
N ALA A 107 -0.34 14.09 0.09
CA ALA A 107 0.64 13.04 -0.18
C ALA A 107 0.16 12.00 -1.20
N VAL A 108 -1.14 11.71 -1.24
CA VAL A 108 -1.72 10.68 -2.13
C VAL A 108 -1.39 10.88 -3.60
N PRO A 109 -1.62 12.04 -4.22
CA PRO A 109 -1.30 12.22 -5.64
C PRO A 109 0.20 12.16 -5.93
N ILE A 110 1.06 12.55 -4.97
CA ILE A 110 2.52 12.43 -5.10
C ILE A 110 2.91 10.95 -5.14
N ALA A 111 2.41 10.16 -4.21
CA ALA A 111 2.63 8.72 -4.20
C ALA A 111 2.12 8.05 -5.49
N ALA A 112 0.93 8.41 -5.95
CA ALA A 112 0.35 7.89 -7.18
C ALA A 112 1.22 8.23 -8.41
N GLY A 113 1.80 9.41 -8.46
CA GLY A 113 2.72 9.81 -9.52
C GLY A 113 4.00 8.98 -9.55
N ILE A 114 4.54 8.65 -8.38
CA ILE A 114 5.74 7.79 -8.26
C ILE A 114 5.41 6.36 -8.70
N VAL A 115 4.28 5.81 -8.27
CA VAL A 115 3.81 4.50 -8.73
C VAL A 115 3.70 4.46 -10.25
N ALA A 116 3.08 5.48 -10.84
CA ALA A 116 2.95 5.57 -12.30
C ALA A 116 4.32 5.62 -13.01
N GLU A 117 5.29 6.29 -12.43
CA GLU A 117 6.66 6.33 -12.95
C GLU A 117 7.32 4.94 -12.91
N VAL A 118 7.21 4.21 -11.81
CA VAL A 118 7.72 2.85 -11.69
C VAL A 118 7.02 1.92 -12.68
N GLU A 119 5.71 2.02 -12.82
CA GLU A 119 4.97 1.24 -13.81
C GLU A 119 5.44 1.52 -15.25
N ARG A 120 5.74 2.77 -15.58
CA ARG A 120 6.32 3.12 -16.89
C ARG A 120 7.69 2.47 -17.11
N GLU A 121 8.54 2.42 -16.09
CA GLU A 121 9.83 1.72 -16.15
C GLU A 121 9.63 0.22 -16.41
N TRP A 122 8.67 -0.39 -15.73
CA TRP A 122 8.33 -1.81 -15.94
C TRP A 122 7.78 -2.07 -17.34
N ILE A 123 6.96 -1.17 -17.87
CA ILE A 123 6.48 -1.24 -19.26
C ILE A 123 7.66 -1.14 -20.23
N GLY A 124 8.61 -0.27 -19.97
CA GLY A 124 9.82 -0.12 -20.78
C GLY A 124 10.67 -1.40 -20.80
N HIS A 125 10.70 -2.14 -19.70
CA HIS A 125 11.47 -3.39 -19.57
C HIS A 125 10.72 -4.62 -20.14
N LEU A 126 9.43 -4.74 -19.87
CA LEU A 126 8.62 -5.92 -20.19
C LEU A 126 7.77 -5.76 -21.44
N GLY A 127 7.44 -4.55 -21.83
CA GLY A 127 6.44 -4.23 -22.84
C GLY A 127 5.04 -4.06 -22.26
N ARG A 128 4.21 -3.31 -22.98
CA ARG A 128 2.83 -2.97 -22.55
C ARG A 128 1.96 -4.20 -22.35
N GLN A 129 2.05 -5.16 -23.26
CA GLN A 129 1.19 -6.35 -23.24
C GLN A 129 1.45 -7.21 -22.01
N ARG A 130 2.71 -7.45 -21.66
CA ARG A 130 3.06 -8.26 -20.48
C ARG A 130 2.64 -7.59 -19.18
N VAL A 131 2.81 -6.28 -19.08
CA VAL A 131 2.37 -5.53 -17.89
C VAL A 131 0.83 -5.54 -17.78
N ALA A 132 0.11 -5.39 -18.90
CA ALA A 132 -1.34 -5.49 -18.91
C ALA A 132 -1.82 -6.89 -18.47
N GLN A 133 -1.15 -7.95 -18.94
CA GLN A 133 -1.45 -9.34 -18.53
C GLN A 133 -1.14 -9.56 -17.04
N LEU A 134 -0.03 -9.01 -16.54
CA LEU A 134 0.32 -9.06 -15.13
C LEU A 134 -0.77 -8.41 -14.29
N ARG A 135 -1.23 -7.22 -14.66
CA ARG A 135 -2.32 -6.52 -13.97
C ARG A 135 -3.60 -7.35 -13.95
N GLN A 136 -4.00 -7.91 -15.07
CA GLN A 136 -5.18 -8.78 -15.17
C GLN A 136 -5.04 -10.01 -14.27
N THR A 137 -3.89 -10.66 -14.32
CA THR A 137 -3.61 -11.86 -13.53
C THR A 137 -3.66 -11.57 -12.03
N LEU A 138 -3.00 -10.50 -11.60
CA LEU A 138 -3.01 -10.09 -10.19
C LEU A 138 -4.38 -9.61 -9.73
N THR A 139 -5.13 -8.94 -10.59
CA THR A 139 -6.52 -8.53 -10.30
C THR A 139 -7.41 -9.73 -10.04
N ARG A 140 -7.29 -10.78 -10.85
CA ARG A 140 -8.02 -12.03 -10.63
C ARG A 140 -7.55 -12.76 -9.37
N LEU A 141 -6.25 -12.78 -9.12
CA LEU A 141 -5.70 -13.37 -7.90
C LEU A 141 -6.20 -12.66 -6.64
N ARG A 142 -6.37 -11.33 -6.70
CA ARG A 142 -6.93 -10.53 -5.62
C ARG A 142 -8.33 -10.99 -5.22
N GLU A 143 -9.15 -11.44 -6.16
CA GLU A 143 -10.48 -11.97 -5.85
C GLU A 143 -10.44 -13.14 -4.86
N PHE A 144 -9.35 -13.91 -4.92
CA PHE A 144 -9.11 -15.05 -4.04
C PHE A 144 -8.36 -14.67 -2.77
N THR A 145 -7.44 -13.71 -2.84
CA THR A 145 -6.50 -13.40 -1.76
C THR A 145 -6.88 -12.17 -0.93
N ASP A 146 -7.79 -11.33 -1.40
CA ASP A 146 -8.25 -10.12 -0.69
C ASP A 146 -9.75 -10.20 -0.39
N PRO A 147 -10.16 -10.75 0.75
CA PRO A 147 -11.56 -10.86 1.12
C PRO A 147 -12.20 -9.50 1.48
N TYR A 148 -11.40 -8.44 1.60
CA TYR A 148 -11.83 -7.11 2.05
C TYR A 148 -11.99 -6.08 0.92
N ARG A 149 -12.06 -6.49 -0.31
CA ARG A 149 -12.20 -5.60 -1.48
C ARG A 149 -13.60 -5.01 -1.63
#